data_69dc45b6f088c11d0b7d6301f1ae301d
#
_entry.id   69dc45b6f088c11d0b7d6301f1ae301d
#
_cell.length_a   1.000
_cell.length_b   1.000
_cell.length_c   1.000
_cell.angle_alpha   90.00
_cell.angle_beta   90.00
_cell.angle_gamma   90.00
#
_symmetry.space_group_name_H-M   'P 1'
#
loop_
_entity.id
_entity.type
_entity.pdbx_description
1 polymer ?
#
loop_
_entity_poly.entity_id
_entity_poly.type
_entity_poly.pdbx_seq_one_letter_code
_entity_poly.pdbx_strand_id
1 'polypeptide(L)'
;MKLILAEPFKTLWAGLDSFAEVEKLHGQVFRELAARRTLRTEVEGRPYFVKIHRGIGWGEIFKNLITAKLPVLGAGLEWAAIHRLQDLGVPTMTGVAFGEKGSNPADQHSFIITEELAPTVSLEDLSVNWVAEPPSPALRHALTAELARMVGDMHRGGVNHRDCYLCHFLLDTSQPIDARNIKLSVIDLHRAQLRAHLPLRWRDKDLSALYYSALDIGLTRRDKLRFLKGYFRQPLRQILAEQSASLDLMQRKADKLYARKQRYGDAL
;
A
#
# COMPACT_ATOMS: atom_id res chain seq x y z
N MET A 1 12.43 20.26 12.77
CA MET A 1 12.95 18.89 12.70
C MET A 1 12.04 17.98 13.53
N LYS A 2 11.62 16.87 12.99
CA LYS A 2 10.84 15.83 13.66
C LYS A 2 11.66 14.54 13.62
N LEU A 3 11.80 13.87 14.77
CA LEU A 3 12.55 12.60 14.88
C LEU A 3 11.81 11.71 15.87
N ILE A 4 11.53 10.49 15.46
CA ILE A 4 10.89 9.44 16.27
C ILE A 4 11.71 8.18 16.07
N LEU A 5 12.20 7.58 17.17
CA LEU A 5 12.98 6.37 17.16
C LEU A 5 12.41 5.39 18.18
N ALA A 6 12.12 4.17 17.75
CA ALA A 6 11.89 3.02 18.62
C ALA A 6 13.15 2.14 18.66
N GLU A 7 13.15 1.13 19.54
CA GLU A 7 14.23 0.15 19.55
C GLU A 7 14.25 -0.68 18.25
N PRO A 8 15.42 -1.07 17.75
CA PRO A 8 16.77 -0.87 18.33
C PRO A 8 17.39 0.50 18.01
N PHE A 9 16.82 1.28 17.07
CA PHE A 9 17.41 2.52 16.55
C PHE A 9 17.56 3.61 17.61
N LYS A 10 16.68 3.63 18.61
CA LYS A 10 16.76 4.57 19.73
C LYS A 10 18.06 4.39 20.53
N THR A 11 18.44 3.16 20.81
CA THR A 11 19.68 2.84 21.53
C THR A 11 20.90 2.99 20.61
N LEU A 12 20.85 2.43 19.39
CA LEU A 12 21.99 2.44 18.47
C LEU A 12 22.39 3.85 18.00
N TRP A 13 21.45 4.77 17.92
CA TRP A 13 21.68 6.14 17.44
C TRP A 13 21.65 7.18 18.56
N ALA A 14 21.72 6.73 19.83
CA ALA A 14 21.75 7.64 20.98
C ALA A 14 22.98 8.58 20.88
N GLY A 15 22.72 9.89 20.89
CA GLY A 15 23.76 10.91 20.76
C GLY A 15 24.37 11.10 19.38
N LEU A 16 23.89 10.38 18.34
CA LEU A 16 24.36 10.47 16.95
C LEU A 16 23.36 11.28 16.09
N ASP A 17 23.84 11.77 14.93
CA ASP A 17 22.96 12.33 13.90
C ASP A 17 22.24 11.19 13.15
N SER A 18 20.99 10.92 13.50
CA SER A 18 20.19 9.86 12.89
C SER A 18 20.06 10.00 11.35
N PHE A 19 20.16 11.21 10.81
CA PHE A 19 20.14 11.42 9.35
C PHE A 19 21.47 11.02 8.69
N ALA A 20 22.58 11.13 9.41
CA ALA A 20 23.85 10.59 8.95
C ALA A 20 23.91 9.07 9.13
N GLU A 21 23.36 8.54 10.22
CA GLU A 21 23.38 7.11 10.50
C GLU A 21 22.50 6.30 9.52
N VAL A 22 21.31 6.81 9.16
CA VAL A 22 20.43 6.12 8.20
C VAL A 22 21.08 6.00 6.81
N GLU A 23 21.91 6.97 6.40
CA GLU A 23 22.64 6.92 5.11
C GLU A 23 23.73 5.85 5.09
N LYS A 24 24.27 5.49 6.26
CA LYS A 24 25.29 4.44 6.40
C LYS A 24 24.72 3.03 6.38
N LEU A 25 23.40 2.88 6.45
CA LEU A 25 22.79 1.56 6.39
C LEU A 25 23.05 0.90 5.04
N HIS A 26 23.48 -0.35 5.08
CA HIS A 26 23.77 -1.18 3.92
C HIS A 26 22.84 -2.37 3.85
N GLY A 27 22.62 -2.91 2.65
CA GLY A 27 21.78 -4.08 2.44
C GLY A 27 21.38 -4.23 0.99
N GLN A 28 20.32 -4.99 0.75
CA GLN A 28 19.78 -5.19 -0.59
C GLN A 28 19.04 -3.92 -1.04
N VAL A 29 19.53 -3.28 -2.09
CA VAL A 29 18.94 -2.07 -2.65
C VAL A 29 17.88 -2.43 -3.68
N PHE A 30 16.64 -1.97 -3.46
CA PHE A 30 15.52 -2.11 -4.39
C PHE A 30 15.36 -0.90 -5.31
N ARG A 31 15.77 0.27 -4.83
CA ARG A 31 15.71 1.51 -5.59
C ARG A 31 16.80 2.46 -5.16
N GLU A 32 17.56 2.97 -6.13
CA GLU A 32 18.56 4.01 -5.92
C GLU A 32 18.38 5.08 -6.98
N LEU A 33 17.95 6.26 -6.55
CA LEU A 33 17.84 7.48 -7.34
C LEU A 33 18.48 8.61 -6.54
N ALA A 34 18.92 9.69 -7.19
CA ALA A 34 19.53 10.82 -6.51
C ALA A 34 18.69 11.32 -5.31
N ALA A 35 17.38 11.41 -5.49
CA ALA A 35 16.45 11.91 -4.48
C ALA A 35 15.83 10.84 -3.58
N ARG A 36 16.00 9.54 -3.86
CA ARG A 36 15.35 8.47 -3.11
C ARG A 36 16.16 7.19 -3.11
N ARG A 37 16.32 6.60 -1.92
CA ARG A 37 16.90 5.28 -1.72
C ARG A 37 15.93 4.38 -0.98
N THR A 38 15.77 3.14 -1.43
CA THR A 38 14.97 2.11 -0.75
C THR A 38 15.82 0.85 -0.65
N LEU A 39 16.02 0.36 0.57
CA LEU A 39 16.80 -0.85 0.81
C LEU A 39 16.17 -1.71 1.90
N ARG A 40 16.47 -3.00 1.85
CA ARG A 40 16.28 -3.95 2.93
C ARG A 40 17.61 -4.10 3.66
N THR A 41 17.58 -3.98 4.96
CA THR A 41 18.76 -4.13 5.82
C THR A 41 18.45 -5.05 6.99
N GLU A 42 19.48 -5.53 7.65
CA GLU A 42 19.37 -6.30 8.88
C GLU A 42 20.09 -5.55 10.00
N VAL A 43 19.40 -5.36 11.12
CA VAL A 43 19.93 -4.70 12.31
C VAL A 43 19.62 -5.60 13.51
N GLU A 44 20.65 -5.98 14.26
CA GLU A 44 20.55 -6.91 15.40
C GLU A 44 19.79 -8.21 15.07
N GLY A 45 20.05 -8.78 13.87
CA GLY A 45 19.41 -10.01 13.41
C GLY A 45 17.93 -9.87 12.98
N ARG A 46 17.41 -8.65 12.89
CA ARG A 46 16.05 -8.37 12.44
C ARG A 46 16.04 -7.64 11.10
N PRO A 47 15.18 -8.02 10.17
CA PRO A 47 15.09 -7.38 8.86
C PRO A 47 14.19 -6.14 8.89
N TYR A 48 14.64 -5.09 8.20
CA TYR A 48 13.95 -3.81 8.08
C TYR A 48 13.96 -3.30 6.64
N PHE A 49 12.90 -2.57 6.28
CA PHE A 49 12.87 -1.74 5.08
C PHE A 49 13.15 -0.28 5.44
N VAL A 50 14.08 0.32 4.71
CA VAL A 50 14.50 1.71 4.88
C VAL A 50 14.19 2.48 3.61
N LYS A 51 13.48 3.59 3.74
CA LYS A 51 13.23 4.53 2.65
C LYS A 51 13.78 5.89 3.04
N ILE A 52 14.70 6.43 2.22
CA ILE A 52 15.35 7.73 2.42
C ILE A 52 14.94 8.65 1.28
N HIS A 53 14.56 9.88 1.61
CA HIS A 53 14.22 10.94 0.67
C HIS A 53 15.14 12.13 0.92
N ARG A 54 15.86 12.59 -0.13
CA ARG A 54 16.88 13.64 -0.06
C ARG A 54 16.48 14.99 -0.68
N GLY A 55 15.17 15.18 -0.90
CA GLY A 55 14.64 16.31 -1.66
C GLY A 55 14.69 16.06 -3.17
N ILE A 56 13.73 16.62 -3.89
CA ILE A 56 13.58 16.41 -5.34
C ILE A 56 13.90 17.67 -6.16
N GLY A 57 14.24 18.78 -5.49
CA GLY A 57 14.47 20.06 -6.14
C GLY A 57 13.20 20.71 -6.74
N TRP A 58 13.22 22.02 -6.91
CA TRP A 58 12.07 22.76 -7.47
C TRP A 58 11.75 22.37 -8.90
N GLY A 59 12.75 22.03 -9.73
CA GLY A 59 12.51 21.62 -11.12
C GLY A 59 11.64 20.39 -11.25
N GLU A 60 11.87 19.36 -10.43
CA GLU A 60 11.05 18.14 -10.44
C GLU A 60 9.68 18.37 -9.82
N ILE A 61 9.58 19.24 -8.80
CA ILE A 61 8.28 19.64 -8.21
C ILE A 61 7.41 20.30 -9.29
N PHE A 62 7.94 21.31 -10.02
CA PHE A 62 7.21 21.99 -11.09
C PHE A 62 6.81 21.03 -12.23
N LYS A 63 7.71 20.16 -12.67
CA LYS A 63 7.42 19.14 -13.68
C LYS A 63 6.27 18.22 -13.26
N ASN A 64 6.25 17.78 -12.00
CA ASN A 64 5.17 16.95 -11.47
C ASN A 64 3.85 17.73 -11.40
N LEU A 65 3.86 19.01 -11.02
CA LEU A 65 2.67 19.86 -11.00
C LEU A 65 2.09 20.09 -12.39
N ILE A 66 2.93 20.38 -13.38
CA ILE A 66 2.51 20.56 -14.78
C ILE A 66 1.87 19.28 -15.32
N THR A 67 2.38 18.11 -14.93
CA THR A 67 1.81 16.81 -15.33
C THR A 67 0.64 16.35 -14.45
N ALA A 68 0.10 17.23 -13.58
CA ALA A 68 -0.95 16.95 -12.61
C ALA A 68 -0.66 15.74 -11.69
N LYS A 69 0.62 15.47 -11.43
CA LYS A 69 1.08 14.47 -10.48
C LYS A 69 1.45 15.17 -9.17
N LEU A 70 0.95 14.66 -8.04
CA LEU A 70 1.42 15.13 -6.74
C LEU A 70 2.77 14.47 -6.46
N PRO A 71 3.84 15.25 -6.26
CA PRO A 71 5.15 14.70 -5.93
C PRO A 71 5.12 14.05 -4.55
N VAL A 72 5.89 12.97 -4.38
CA VAL A 72 6.17 12.40 -3.06
C VAL A 72 7.34 13.22 -2.48
N LEU A 73 7.02 14.13 -1.57
CA LEU A 73 8.00 15.07 -1.01
C LEU A 73 8.85 14.45 0.11
N GLY A 74 8.39 13.35 0.73
CA GLY A 74 9.11 12.71 1.82
C GLY A 74 8.36 11.54 2.45
N ALA A 75 8.89 11.04 3.56
CA ALA A 75 8.36 9.89 4.30
C ALA A 75 7.17 10.20 5.22
N GLY A 76 6.86 11.50 5.43
CA GLY A 76 5.85 11.92 6.42
C GLY A 76 4.44 11.41 6.14
N LEU A 77 4.03 11.34 4.86
CA LEU A 77 2.72 10.79 4.49
C LEU A 77 2.62 9.30 4.77
N GLU A 78 3.67 8.54 4.46
CA GLU A 78 3.73 7.10 4.73
C GLU A 78 3.67 6.82 6.22
N TRP A 79 4.46 7.55 7.02
CA TRP A 79 4.45 7.48 8.47
C TRP A 79 3.05 7.74 9.06
N ALA A 80 2.41 8.82 8.63
CA ALA A 80 1.06 9.17 9.08
C ALA A 80 0.01 8.14 8.67
N ALA A 81 0.13 7.57 7.45
CA ALA A 81 -0.78 6.55 6.95
C ALA A 81 -0.66 5.24 7.73
N ILE A 82 0.56 4.80 8.07
CA ILE A 82 0.79 3.62 8.92
C ILE A 82 0.05 3.78 10.26
N HIS A 83 0.27 4.88 10.97
CA HIS A 83 -0.36 5.10 12.27
C HIS A 83 -1.89 5.19 12.14
N ARG A 84 -2.38 5.89 11.12
CA ARG A 84 -3.83 5.97 10.88
C ARG A 84 -4.45 4.61 10.64
N LEU A 85 -3.80 3.73 9.88
CA LEU A 85 -4.30 2.36 9.65
C LEU A 85 -4.24 1.52 10.93
N GLN A 86 -3.19 1.66 11.74
CA GLN A 86 -3.10 1.01 13.05
C GLN A 86 -4.24 1.45 13.98
N ASP A 87 -4.53 2.75 14.05
CA ASP A 87 -5.66 3.30 14.83
C ASP A 87 -7.02 2.75 14.37
N LEU A 88 -7.15 2.43 13.07
CA LEU A 88 -8.35 1.84 12.46
C LEU A 88 -8.41 0.31 12.62
N GLY A 89 -7.40 -0.33 13.21
CA GLY A 89 -7.31 -1.78 13.28
C GLY A 89 -7.11 -2.46 11.92
N VAL A 90 -6.56 -1.72 10.94
CA VAL A 90 -6.18 -2.26 9.62
C VAL A 90 -4.70 -2.66 9.67
N PRO A 91 -4.36 -3.96 9.57
CA PRO A 91 -2.99 -4.42 9.67
C PRO A 91 -2.12 -3.84 8.54
N THR A 92 -0.95 -3.34 8.92
CA THR A 92 0.05 -2.76 8.04
C THR A 92 1.44 -2.92 8.65
N MET A 93 2.46 -2.35 8.02
CA MET A 93 3.83 -2.35 8.52
C MET A 93 3.94 -1.66 9.88
N THR A 94 4.93 -2.05 10.68
CA THR A 94 5.30 -1.36 11.91
C THR A 94 6.41 -0.34 11.61
N GLY A 95 6.13 0.95 11.81
CA GLY A 95 7.13 2.00 11.73
C GLY A 95 7.98 2.03 13.01
N VAL A 96 9.30 1.90 12.88
CA VAL A 96 10.24 1.90 14.03
C VAL A 96 11.13 3.13 14.09
N ALA A 97 11.34 3.80 12.95
CA ALA A 97 12.07 5.07 12.95
C ALA A 97 11.51 6.00 11.86
N PHE A 98 11.42 7.27 12.19
CA PHE A 98 11.01 8.33 11.28
C PHE A 98 11.79 9.59 11.58
N GLY A 99 12.34 10.23 10.54
CA GLY A 99 12.99 11.52 10.64
C GLY A 99 12.56 12.44 9.50
N GLU A 100 12.38 13.72 9.82
CA GLU A 100 12.10 14.77 8.84
C GLU A 100 12.80 16.07 9.25
N LYS A 101 13.61 16.63 8.35
CA LYS A 101 14.27 17.92 8.52
C LYS A 101 14.20 18.76 7.24
N GLY A 102 14.25 20.07 7.41
CA GLY A 102 14.07 21.05 6.31
C GLY A 102 12.61 21.48 6.19
N SER A 103 12.41 22.78 6.01
CA SER A 103 11.09 23.40 5.78
C SER A 103 10.80 23.64 4.30
N ASN A 104 11.84 23.64 3.45
CA ASN A 104 11.73 23.78 2.01
C ASN A 104 11.39 22.43 1.37
N PRO A 105 10.24 22.27 0.71
CA PRO A 105 9.84 21.02 0.08
C PRO A 105 10.86 20.46 -0.94
N ALA A 106 11.65 21.35 -1.56
CA ALA A 106 12.64 20.96 -2.54
C ALA A 106 13.91 20.31 -1.94
N ASP A 107 14.21 20.64 -0.66
CA ASP A 107 15.41 20.21 0.05
C ASP A 107 15.07 19.40 1.33
N GLN A 108 13.81 19.03 1.50
CA GLN A 108 13.37 18.28 2.66
C GLN A 108 14.04 16.90 2.68
N HIS A 109 14.78 16.63 3.74
CA HIS A 109 15.36 15.32 4.00
C HIS A 109 14.50 14.56 4.98
N SER A 110 14.12 13.33 4.62
CA SER A 110 13.33 12.48 5.50
C SER A 110 13.64 11.00 5.29
N PHE A 111 13.38 10.21 6.32
CA PHE A 111 13.47 8.76 6.24
C PHE A 111 12.36 8.08 7.05
N ILE A 112 12.07 6.86 6.69
CA ILE A 112 11.24 5.94 7.44
C ILE A 112 11.89 4.57 7.45
N ILE A 113 11.85 3.90 8.61
CA ILE A 113 12.24 2.51 8.78
C ILE A 113 11.04 1.74 9.30
N THR A 114 10.72 0.64 8.60
CA THR A 114 9.65 -0.27 8.99
C THR A 114 10.19 -1.68 9.19
N GLU A 115 9.60 -2.43 10.10
CA GLU A 115 9.86 -3.87 10.22
C GLU A 115 9.44 -4.58 8.93
N GLU A 116 10.20 -5.59 8.51
CA GLU A 116 9.80 -6.46 7.42
C GLU A 116 8.66 -7.37 7.86
N LEU A 117 7.65 -7.47 7.05
CA LEU A 117 6.58 -8.45 7.22
C LEU A 117 7.02 -9.77 6.57
N ALA A 118 7.53 -10.69 7.36
CA ALA A 118 8.03 -11.98 6.88
C ALA A 118 7.72 -13.12 7.88
N PRO A 119 7.42 -14.34 7.40
CA PRO A 119 7.24 -14.70 6.00
C PRO A 119 5.86 -14.29 5.45
N THR A 120 5.83 -13.76 4.24
CA THR A 120 4.59 -13.36 3.57
C THR A 120 4.61 -13.66 2.07
N VAL A 121 3.42 -13.71 1.47
CA VAL A 121 3.23 -13.74 0.01
C VAL A 121 2.22 -12.67 -0.39
N SER A 122 2.45 -11.97 -1.51
CA SER A 122 1.47 -11.03 -2.03
C SER A 122 0.23 -11.75 -2.55
N LEU A 123 -0.95 -11.10 -2.50
CA LEU A 123 -2.15 -11.68 -3.11
C LEU A 123 -2.01 -11.83 -4.62
N GLU A 124 -1.19 -11.04 -5.28
CA GLU A 124 -0.88 -11.17 -6.70
C GLU A 124 -0.11 -12.47 -6.96
N ASP A 125 1.01 -12.71 -6.26
CA ASP A 125 1.82 -13.93 -6.41
C ASP A 125 1.05 -15.18 -5.99
N LEU A 126 0.28 -15.09 -4.89
CA LEU A 126 -0.56 -16.19 -4.42
C LEU A 126 -1.58 -16.62 -5.47
N SER A 127 -2.09 -15.67 -6.25
CA SER A 127 -3.19 -15.91 -7.20
C SER A 127 -2.75 -16.12 -8.66
N VAL A 128 -1.46 -16.08 -8.95
CA VAL A 128 -0.92 -16.17 -10.32
C VAL A 128 -1.42 -17.39 -11.10
N ASN A 129 -1.57 -18.53 -10.44
CA ASN A 129 -1.99 -19.78 -11.04
C ASN A 129 -3.48 -20.13 -10.81
N TRP A 130 -4.29 -19.25 -10.23
CA TRP A 130 -5.67 -19.57 -9.81
C TRP A 130 -6.64 -19.90 -10.95
N VAL A 131 -6.30 -19.55 -12.19
CA VAL A 131 -7.10 -19.94 -13.37
C VAL A 131 -6.89 -21.42 -13.66
N ALA A 132 -5.66 -21.92 -13.58
CA ALA A 132 -5.31 -23.33 -13.81
C ALA A 132 -5.55 -24.18 -12.55
N GLU A 133 -5.17 -23.65 -11.39
CA GLU A 133 -5.21 -24.33 -10.09
C GLU A 133 -6.01 -23.49 -9.09
N PRO A 134 -7.35 -23.48 -9.18
CA PRO A 134 -8.17 -22.63 -8.31
C PRO A 134 -8.08 -23.09 -6.85
N PRO A 135 -7.97 -22.14 -5.89
CA PRO A 135 -7.98 -22.47 -4.47
C PRO A 135 -9.34 -23.04 -4.06
N SER A 136 -9.40 -23.67 -2.88
CA SER A 136 -10.69 -24.10 -2.34
C SER A 136 -11.69 -22.94 -2.25
N PRO A 137 -12.99 -23.20 -2.44
CA PRO A 137 -14.02 -22.15 -2.32
C PRO A 137 -14.00 -21.44 -0.96
N ALA A 138 -13.67 -22.17 0.12
CA ALA A 138 -13.56 -21.61 1.46
C ALA A 138 -12.41 -20.59 1.57
N LEU A 139 -11.23 -20.93 1.06
CA LEU A 139 -10.05 -20.04 1.06
C LEU A 139 -10.31 -18.79 0.22
N ARG A 140 -10.83 -18.96 -1.00
CA ARG A 140 -11.19 -17.84 -1.89
C ARG A 140 -12.18 -16.88 -1.22
N HIS A 141 -13.20 -17.44 -0.53
CA HIS A 141 -14.18 -16.66 0.19
C HIS A 141 -13.55 -15.88 1.36
N ALA A 142 -12.72 -16.54 2.17
CA ALA A 142 -12.06 -15.93 3.32
C ALA A 142 -11.12 -14.77 2.90
N LEU A 143 -10.29 -14.99 1.86
CA LEU A 143 -9.42 -13.95 1.30
C LEU A 143 -10.22 -12.76 0.75
N THR A 144 -11.29 -13.04 -0.01
CA THR A 144 -12.16 -11.99 -0.55
C THR A 144 -12.84 -11.18 0.57
N ALA A 145 -13.30 -11.85 1.62
CA ALA A 145 -13.98 -11.20 2.74
C ALA A 145 -13.00 -10.31 3.54
N GLU A 146 -11.80 -10.81 3.83
CA GLU A 146 -10.81 -10.05 4.60
C GLU A 146 -10.28 -8.85 3.79
N LEU A 147 -9.97 -9.03 2.50
CA LEU A 147 -9.58 -7.93 1.62
C LEU A 147 -10.66 -6.85 1.53
N ALA A 148 -11.93 -7.26 1.38
CA ALA A 148 -13.06 -6.34 1.35
C ALA A 148 -13.21 -5.56 2.66
N ARG A 149 -13.03 -6.23 3.81
CA ARG A 149 -13.05 -5.62 5.14
C ARG A 149 -11.95 -4.57 5.26
N MET A 150 -10.69 -4.94 4.98
CA MET A 150 -9.51 -4.06 5.09
C MET A 150 -9.66 -2.82 4.24
N VAL A 151 -9.95 -2.97 2.94
CA VAL A 151 -10.11 -1.85 2.02
C VAL A 151 -11.29 -0.97 2.42
N GLY A 152 -12.38 -1.59 2.88
CA GLY A 152 -13.54 -0.88 3.39
C GLY A 152 -13.23 -0.06 4.65
N ASP A 153 -12.51 -0.62 5.62
CA ASP A 153 -12.13 0.07 6.85
C ASP A 153 -11.14 1.21 6.58
N MET A 154 -10.15 0.97 5.71
CA MET A 154 -9.22 1.98 5.23
C MET A 154 -9.96 3.19 4.63
N HIS A 155 -10.88 2.96 3.70
CA HIS A 155 -11.65 4.00 3.02
C HIS A 155 -12.61 4.74 3.96
N ARG A 156 -13.31 4.02 4.86
CA ARG A 156 -14.16 4.63 5.89
C ARG A 156 -13.37 5.50 6.86
N GLY A 157 -12.13 5.11 7.15
CA GLY A 157 -11.19 5.89 7.95
C GLY A 157 -10.58 7.09 7.23
N GLY A 158 -10.99 7.38 5.99
CA GLY A 158 -10.53 8.51 5.21
C GLY A 158 -9.16 8.33 4.54
N VAL A 159 -8.65 7.09 4.50
CA VAL A 159 -7.37 6.75 3.85
C VAL A 159 -7.63 6.21 2.46
N ASN A 160 -6.99 6.77 1.43
CA ASN A 160 -6.89 6.13 0.12
C ASN A 160 -5.43 5.80 -0.21
N HIS A 161 -5.24 4.62 -0.77
CA HIS A 161 -3.92 4.06 -1.05
C HIS A 161 -3.25 4.73 -2.27
N ARG A 162 -4.02 5.02 -3.29
CA ARG A 162 -3.65 5.52 -4.64
C ARG A 162 -3.00 4.48 -5.55
N ASP A 163 -2.36 3.48 -4.99
CA ASP A 163 -1.77 2.33 -5.68
C ASP A 163 -2.36 1.04 -5.08
N CYS A 164 -3.68 0.94 -5.03
CA CYS A 164 -4.42 -0.16 -4.42
C CYS A 164 -4.46 -1.36 -5.38
N TYR A 165 -3.38 -2.16 -5.39
CA TYR A 165 -3.23 -3.36 -6.22
C TYR A 165 -3.04 -4.60 -5.34
N LEU A 166 -3.32 -5.79 -5.86
CA LEU A 166 -3.17 -7.06 -5.13
C LEU A 166 -1.75 -7.29 -4.60
N CYS A 167 -0.72 -6.83 -5.31
CA CYS A 167 0.67 -6.92 -4.88
C CYS A 167 0.99 -6.18 -3.57
N HIS A 168 0.13 -5.23 -3.16
CA HIS A 168 0.31 -4.48 -1.93
C HIS A 168 -0.51 -5.03 -0.73
N PHE A 169 -1.11 -6.19 -0.89
CA PHE A 169 -1.75 -6.94 0.20
C PHE A 169 -1.00 -8.23 0.42
N LEU A 170 -0.33 -8.33 1.56
CA LEU A 170 0.52 -9.47 1.93
C LEU A 170 -0.23 -10.40 2.87
N LEU A 171 -0.24 -11.69 2.53
CA LEU A 171 -0.74 -12.76 3.38
C LEU A 171 0.39 -13.31 4.24
N ASP A 172 0.19 -13.35 5.56
CA ASP A 172 1.08 -14.04 6.49
C ASP A 172 1.12 -15.54 6.19
N THR A 173 2.32 -16.07 5.97
CA THR A 173 2.59 -17.49 5.68
C THR A 173 3.37 -18.18 6.80
N SER A 174 3.47 -17.55 7.98
CA SER A 174 4.11 -18.15 9.16
C SER A 174 3.40 -19.43 9.64
N GLN A 175 2.13 -19.59 9.25
CA GLN A 175 1.32 -20.80 9.42
C GLN A 175 0.79 -21.29 8.08
N PRO A 176 0.43 -22.58 7.94
CA PRO A 176 -0.22 -23.07 6.74
C PRO A 176 -1.45 -22.21 6.37
N ILE A 177 -1.58 -21.91 5.08
CA ILE A 177 -2.69 -21.08 4.57
C ILE A 177 -4.01 -21.83 4.75
N ASP A 178 -4.88 -21.32 5.62
CA ASP A 178 -6.20 -21.89 5.92
C ASP A 178 -7.25 -20.76 5.94
N ALA A 179 -8.44 -21.07 5.45
CA ALA A 179 -9.58 -20.14 5.39
C ALA A 179 -9.97 -19.56 6.77
N ARG A 180 -9.64 -20.27 7.86
CA ARG A 180 -9.94 -19.84 9.24
C ARG A 180 -8.89 -18.90 9.84
N ASN A 181 -7.73 -18.74 9.19
CA ASN A 181 -6.61 -17.99 9.72
C ASN A 181 -6.00 -17.04 8.68
N ILE A 182 -6.84 -16.28 8.00
CA ILE A 182 -6.39 -15.27 7.04
C ILE A 182 -5.92 -14.03 7.79
N LYS A 183 -4.63 -13.69 7.62
CA LYS A 183 -4.03 -12.47 8.14
C LYS A 183 -3.41 -11.71 6.98
N LEU A 184 -4.07 -10.64 6.57
CA LEU A 184 -3.56 -9.74 5.53
C LEU A 184 -2.97 -8.48 6.15
N SER A 185 -1.94 -7.95 5.51
CA SER A 185 -1.38 -6.62 5.81
C SER A 185 -1.31 -5.80 4.54
N VAL A 186 -1.61 -4.51 4.60
CA VAL A 186 -1.43 -3.58 3.47
C VAL A 186 -0.09 -2.88 3.59
N ILE A 187 0.62 -2.74 2.45
CA ILE A 187 1.97 -2.15 2.37
C ILE A 187 2.02 -1.03 1.33
N ASP A 188 3.18 -0.37 1.24
CA ASP A 188 3.54 0.66 0.25
C ASP A 188 2.62 1.89 0.25
N LEU A 189 2.51 2.50 1.42
CA LEU A 189 1.66 3.66 1.70
C LEU A 189 2.30 5.02 1.32
N HIS A 190 3.40 5.01 0.58
CA HIS A 190 4.17 6.23 0.25
C HIS A 190 3.38 7.27 -0.55
N ARG A 191 2.30 6.88 -1.21
CA ARG A 191 1.38 7.77 -1.94
C ARG A 191 0.01 7.91 -1.28
N ALA A 192 -0.20 7.24 -0.14
CA ALA A 192 -1.47 7.31 0.57
C ALA A 192 -1.84 8.75 0.94
N GLN A 193 -3.12 9.02 1.02
CA GLN A 193 -3.64 10.31 1.42
C GLN A 193 -4.66 10.15 2.53
N LEU A 194 -4.58 11.04 3.51
CA LEU A 194 -5.43 11.07 4.69
C LEU A 194 -6.43 12.22 4.58
N ARG A 195 -7.70 11.95 4.87
CA ARG A 195 -8.78 12.92 4.86
C ARG A 195 -9.79 12.61 5.96
N ALA A 196 -10.54 13.62 6.39
CA ALA A 196 -11.68 13.41 7.29
C ALA A 196 -12.74 12.48 6.64
N HIS A 197 -13.00 12.68 5.34
CA HIS A 197 -13.88 11.85 4.53
C HIS A 197 -13.25 11.58 3.17
N LEU A 198 -13.35 10.35 2.70
CA LEU A 198 -12.81 9.96 1.40
C LEU A 198 -13.80 10.34 0.28
N PRO A 199 -13.46 11.27 -0.63
CA PRO A 199 -14.29 11.59 -1.79
C PRO A 199 -14.45 10.38 -2.72
N LEU A 200 -15.64 10.21 -3.32
CA LEU A 200 -16.00 9.10 -4.20
C LEU A 200 -14.98 8.87 -5.32
N ARG A 201 -14.47 9.94 -5.92
CA ARG A 201 -13.46 9.85 -7.00
C ARG A 201 -12.19 9.10 -6.61
N TRP A 202 -11.74 9.21 -5.34
CA TRP A 202 -10.54 8.54 -4.84
C TRP A 202 -10.85 7.11 -4.42
N ARG A 203 -11.99 6.89 -3.77
CA ARG A 203 -12.54 5.56 -3.50
C ARG A 203 -12.64 4.73 -4.78
N ASP A 204 -13.30 5.28 -5.79
CA ASP A 204 -13.53 4.59 -7.06
C ASP A 204 -12.23 4.38 -7.83
N LYS A 205 -11.22 5.24 -7.65
CA LYS A 205 -9.89 5.05 -8.23
C LYS A 205 -9.19 3.84 -7.60
N ASP A 206 -9.16 3.75 -6.28
CA ASP A 206 -8.52 2.63 -5.57
C ASP A 206 -9.24 1.31 -5.88
N LEU A 207 -10.57 1.29 -5.85
CA LEU A 207 -11.34 0.09 -6.21
C LEU A 207 -11.18 -0.32 -7.68
N SER A 208 -11.03 0.64 -8.59
CA SER A 208 -10.73 0.33 -9.99
C SER A 208 -9.35 -0.29 -10.18
N ALA A 209 -8.34 0.18 -9.43
CA ALA A 209 -6.99 -0.35 -9.46
C ALA A 209 -6.94 -1.77 -8.86
N LEU A 210 -7.62 -1.98 -7.74
CA LEU A 210 -7.74 -3.29 -7.11
C LEU A 210 -8.45 -4.28 -8.03
N TYR A 211 -9.57 -3.88 -8.63
CA TYR A 211 -10.30 -4.73 -9.57
C TYR A 211 -9.47 -5.04 -10.81
N TYR A 212 -8.75 -4.05 -11.36
CA TYR A 212 -7.84 -4.25 -12.49
C TYR A 212 -6.78 -5.32 -12.18
N SER A 213 -6.11 -5.25 -11.03
CA SER A 213 -5.09 -6.24 -10.64
C SER A 213 -5.65 -7.65 -10.41
N ALA A 214 -6.98 -7.76 -10.28
CA ALA A 214 -7.66 -9.03 -10.06
C ALA A 214 -8.36 -9.60 -11.32
N LEU A 215 -8.20 -8.98 -12.50
CA LEU A 215 -8.90 -9.45 -13.71
C LEU A 215 -8.40 -10.83 -14.18
N ASP A 216 -7.11 -11.10 -14.02
CA ASP A 216 -6.46 -12.32 -14.54
C ASP A 216 -6.50 -13.52 -13.56
N ILE A 217 -7.02 -13.36 -12.33
CA ILE A 217 -7.01 -14.41 -11.31
C ILE A 217 -8.26 -15.33 -11.32
N GLY A 218 -9.07 -15.26 -12.36
CA GLY A 218 -10.27 -16.11 -12.49
C GLY A 218 -11.39 -15.77 -11.50
N LEU A 219 -11.63 -14.46 -11.24
CA LEU A 219 -12.74 -14.01 -10.38
C LEU A 219 -14.10 -14.40 -10.95
N THR A 220 -14.91 -15.05 -10.12
CA THR A 220 -16.31 -15.32 -10.43
C THR A 220 -17.20 -14.12 -10.12
N ARG A 221 -18.41 -14.09 -10.71
CA ARG A 221 -19.43 -13.11 -10.34
C ARG A 221 -19.76 -13.14 -8.82
N ARG A 222 -19.71 -14.35 -8.22
CA ARG A 222 -19.97 -14.53 -6.78
C ARG A 222 -18.87 -13.87 -5.94
N ASP A 223 -17.62 -13.95 -6.33
CA ASP A 223 -16.50 -13.32 -5.62
C ASP A 223 -16.65 -11.80 -5.63
N LYS A 224 -16.98 -11.22 -6.79
CA LYS A 224 -17.24 -9.77 -6.93
C LYS A 224 -18.38 -9.32 -6.01
N LEU A 225 -19.50 -10.06 -5.99
CA LEU A 225 -20.65 -9.73 -5.13
C LEU A 225 -20.32 -9.88 -3.63
N ARG A 226 -19.50 -10.88 -3.26
CA ARG A 226 -19.01 -11.04 -1.87
C ARG A 226 -18.12 -9.88 -1.46
N PHE A 227 -17.19 -9.48 -2.34
CA PHE A 227 -16.35 -8.30 -2.09
C PHE A 227 -17.21 -7.07 -1.86
N LEU A 228 -18.17 -6.76 -2.74
CA LEU A 228 -19.07 -5.62 -2.59
C LEU A 228 -19.83 -5.66 -1.26
N LYS A 229 -20.41 -6.82 -0.89
CA LYS A 229 -21.12 -6.99 0.37
C LYS A 229 -20.23 -6.74 1.58
N GLY A 230 -19.01 -7.27 1.60
CA GLY A 230 -18.03 -7.05 2.69
C GLY A 230 -17.54 -5.61 2.76
N TYR A 231 -17.27 -5.01 1.62
CA TYR A 231 -16.76 -3.64 1.52
C TYR A 231 -17.80 -2.60 1.96
N PHE A 232 -19.02 -2.65 1.40
CA PHE A 232 -20.09 -1.68 1.71
C PHE A 232 -20.85 -2.00 3.03
N ARG A 233 -20.79 -3.23 3.52
CA ARG A 233 -21.54 -3.71 4.71
C ARG A 233 -23.04 -3.44 4.61
N GLN A 234 -23.58 -3.59 3.42
CA GLN A 234 -24.98 -3.35 3.08
C GLN A 234 -25.59 -4.54 2.32
N PRO A 235 -26.92 -4.68 2.25
CA PRO A 235 -27.57 -5.66 1.39
C PRO A 235 -27.21 -5.45 -0.08
N LEU A 236 -26.90 -6.52 -0.81
CA LEU A 236 -26.48 -6.45 -2.23
C LEU A 236 -27.45 -5.68 -3.11
N ARG A 237 -28.77 -5.85 -2.89
CA ARG A 237 -29.80 -5.13 -3.66
C ARG A 237 -29.67 -3.62 -3.52
N GLN A 238 -29.41 -3.15 -2.31
CA GLN A 238 -29.18 -1.73 -2.03
C GLN A 238 -27.88 -1.24 -2.68
N ILE A 239 -26.79 -1.99 -2.52
CA ILE A 239 -25.48 -1.64 -3.14
C ILE A 239 -25.64 -1.48 -4.65
N LEU A 240 -26.27 -2.46 -5.32
CA LEU A 240 -26.44 -2.45 -6.77
C LEU A 240 -27.34 -1.31 -7.25
N ALA A 241 -28.33 -0.88 -6.44
CA ALA A 241 -29.16 0.27 -6.75
C ALA A 241 -28.42 1.61 -6.55
N GLU A 242 -27.76 1.80 -5.38
CA GLU A 242 -27.18 3.08 -4.98
C GLU A 242 -25.81 3.34 -5.61
N GLN A 243 -25.02 2.29 -5.91
CA GLN A 243 -23.66 2.38 -6.39
C GLN A 243 -23.49 2.03 -7.88
N SER A 244 -24.59 1.82 -8.63
CA SER A 244 -24.53 1.37 -10.03
C SER A 244 -23.59 2.23 -10.90
N ALA A 245 -23.71 3.54 -10.85
CA ALA A 245 -22.86 4.46 -11.62
C ALA A 245 -21.35 4.35 -11.23
N SER A 246 -21.05 4.20 -9.95
CA SER A 246 -19.68 3.97 -9.46
C SER A 246 -19.15 2.61 -9.91
N LEU A 247 -19.96 1.55 -9.82
CA LEU A 247 -19.57 0.21 -10.29
C LEU A 247 -19.27 0.17 -11.76
N ASP A 248 -20.13 0.79 -12.59
CA ASP A 248 -19.89 0.93 -14.03
C ASP A 248 -18.61 1.74 -14.34
N LEU A 249 -18.37 2.81 -13.59
CA LEU A 249 -17.15 3.61 -13.72
C LEU A 249 -15.90 2.80 -13.37
N MET A 250 -15.94 2.02 -12.28
CA MET A 250 -14.84 1.15 -11.86
C MET A 250 -14.56 0.09 -12.93
N GLN A 251 -15.59 -0.56 -13.47
CA GLN A 251 -15.44 -1.54 -14.56
C GLN A 251 -14.76 -0.90 -15.76
N ARG A 252 -15.29 0.22 -16.28
CA ARG A 252 -14.70 0.92 -17.45
C ARG A 252 -13.25 1.35 -17.21
N LYS A 253 -12.90 1.79 -16.00
CA LYS A 253 -11.52 2.16 -15.66
C LYS A 253 -10.60 0.96 -15.61
N ALA A 254 -11.04 -0.14 -15.01
CA ALA A 254 -10.28 -1.38 -14.96
C ALA A 254 -10.03 -1.94 -16.38
N ASP A 255 -11.07 -1.97 -17.23
CA ASP A 255 -10.96 -2.42 -18.61
C ASP A 255 -10.00 -1.55 -19.43
N LYS A 256 -10.02 -0.23 -19.22
CA LYS A 256 -9.08 0.70 -19.86
C LYS A 256 -7.63 0.45 -19.42
N LEU A 257 -7.39 0.21 -18.13
CA LEU A 257 -6.06 -0.14 -17.63
C LEU A 257 -5.59 -1.47 -18.21
N TYR A 258 -6.47 -2.45 -18.25
CA TYR A 258 -6.19 -3.77 -18.81
C TYR A 258 -5.84 -3.71 -20.31
N ALA A 259 -6.65 -3.01 -21.11
CA ALA A 259 -6.38 -2.80 -22.53
C ALA A 259 -5.04 -2.06 -22.77
N ARG A 260 -4.66 -1.15 -21.86
CA ARG A 260 -3.37 -0.47 -21.92
C ARG A 260 -2.21 -1.42 -21.60
N LYS A 261 -2.34 -2.27 -20.58
CA LYS A 261 -1.36 -3.32 -20.26
C LYS A 261 -1.16 -4.26 -21.46
N GLN A 262 -2.24 -4.72 -22.08
CA GLN A 262 -2.19 -5.59 -23.26
C GLN A 262 -1.47 -4.93 -24.45
N ARG A 263 -1.59 -3.61 -24.61
CA ARG A 263 -0.97 -2.88 -25.74
C ARG A 263 0.51 -2.55 -25.51
N TYR A 264 0.92 -2.25 -24.30
CA TYR A 264 2.23 -1.67 -23.98
C TYR A 264 3.08 -2.51 -23.03
N GLY A 265 2.57 -3.65 -22.53
CA GLY A 265 3.23 -4.46 -21.51
C GLY A 265 3.28 -3.77 -20.15
N ASP A 266 4.07 -4.33 -19.22
CA ASP A 266 4.22 -3.80 -17.87
C ASP A 266 5.16 -2.56 -17.77
N ALA A 267 5.55 -1.96 -18.90
CA ALA A 267 6.40 -0.77 -18.98
C ALA A 267 5.65 0.53 -18.65
N LEU A 268 4.87 0.55 -17.53
CA LEU A 268 4.08 1.71 -17.10
C LEU A 268 4.44 2.15 -15.68
#